data_02c079f3ef053a32ebf5e5ba1dc20ed5
#
_entry.id   02c079f3ef053a32ebf5e5ba1dc20ed5
#
_cell.length_a   1.000
_cell.length_b   1.000
_cell.length_c   1.000
_cell.angle_alpha   90.00
_cell.angle_beta   90.00
_cell.angle_gamma   90.00
#
_symmetry.space_group_name_H-M   'P 1'
#
loop_
_entity.id
_entity.type
_entity.pdbx_description
1 polymer ?
#
loop_
_entity_poly.entity_id
_entity_poly.type
_entity_poly.pdbx_seq_one_letter_code
_entity_poly.pdbx_strand_id
1 'polypeptide(L)'
;MSIAKGFLHTNGNQIVDSSGQNVKLTGVNWFGAEGYVFNPNGMDMRGYWGMMDQMKSLGFNVIRLPWSDAMLDADRATGIDTSKNPDLEDKSPLEVFDKIIDYAGRIGLKVILDHHRSSDGASANENGLWYDDKYPESVMIENWKMLAERYKGNDTVVAADLHNEPHGQATWGDGNPATDWAAAAERIGNAIQSVNKDWLLIVEGIETYQNQWYWWGGNLLGEKNYEVNFNEPNKLVYSVHDYGPSLHMMSWFNEQNFPNNMPAKWDQMWGHFIKNDEAPILVGEFGSRMETAIDQKWMPKLVQYMNGDWDGNGTIDLAPGDQGASWTYWAWSPGSGDTGGIMNDSWQVDYRKYDAIKAGLYKGSTGGPATADATFTVKLSQAYSEAVTVDYATADGTAKAGSDYTATSGKLTFAAGETTKTVTVKVLSDNVAEGVENFSLKLSNPTKATIADATGVGTINPPGTAQALAMAAPADGAVDVWTHAVTQQTEAVTASAPEIAPVATTAAAAELAALGIDHLDYNQAYYMTEGA
;
A
#
# COMPACT_ATOMS: atom_id res chain seq x y z
N MET A 1 14.23 6.30 -2.26
CA MET A 1 13.28 7.24 -1.63
C MET A 1 12.15 6.44 -1.03
N SER A 2 11.60 6.85 0.12
CA SER A 2 10.38 6.26 0.66
C SER A 2 9.21 6.58 -0.27
N ILE A 3 8.27 5.64 -0.42
CA ILE A 3 7.07 5.80 -1.25
C ILE A 3 6.01 6.70 -0.59
N ALA A 4 6.16 6.98 0.70
CA ALA A 4 5.20 7.70 1.53
C ALA A 4 5.94 8.53 2.58
N LYS A 5 5.36 9.66 2.94
CA LYS A 5 5.87 10.53 4.00
C LYS A 5 5.12 10.24 5.30
N GLY A 6 5.86 9.93 6.37
CA GLY A 6 5.27 9.69 7.69
C GLY A 6 4.32 8.50 7.72
N PHE A 7 3.36 8.56 8.64
CA PHE A 7 2.35 7.52 8.81
C PHE A 7 1.21 7.64 7.81
N LEU A 8 0.56 6.50 7.55
CA LEU A 8 -0.53 6.38 6.60
C LEU A 8 -1.90 6.54 7.30
N HIS A 9 -2.88 6.98 6.53
CA HIS A 9 -4.29 6.99 6.91
C HIS A 9 -5.17 6.69 5.70
N THR A 10 -6.47 6.52 5.89
CA THR A 10 -7.41 6.24 4.80
C THR A 10 -8.24 7.49 4.48
N ASN A 11 -8.63 7.62 3.22
CA ASN A 11 -9.53 8.66 2.73
C ASN A 11 -10.41 8.06 1.62
N GLY A 12 -11.68 7.73 1.93
CA GLY A 12 -12.51 6.90 1.07
C GLY A 12 -11.81 5.57 0.79
N ASN A 13 -11.75 5.19 -0.48
CA ASN A 13 -11.08 3.97 -0.94
C ASN A 13 -9.55 4.10 -1.07
N GLN A 14 -8.95 5.20 -0.63
CA GLN A 14 -7.52 5.46 -0.80
C GLN A 14 -6.74 5.33 0.51
N ILE A 15 -5.52 4.80 0.42
CA ILE A 15 -4.49 4.97 1.44
C ILE A 15 -3.73 6.24 1.10
N VAL A 16 -3.54 7.13 2.06
CA VAL A 16 -2.84 8.41 1.87
C VAL A 16 -1.71 8.57 2.89
N ASP A 17 -0.67 9.28 2.49
CA ASP A 17 0.44 9.62 3.37
C ASP A 17 0.17 10.91 4.19
N SER A 18 1.08 11.27 5.09
CA SER A 18 0.94 12.46 5.93
C SER A 18 0.89 13.79 5.16
N SER A 19 1.21 13.79 3.87
CA SER A 19 1.07 14.94 2.98
C SER A 19 -0.24 14.91 2.18
N GLY A 20 -1.08 13.89 2.35
CA GLY A 20 -2.35 13.71 1.64
C GLY A 20 -2.20 13.11 0.24
N GLN A 21 -1.03 12.56 -0.09
CA GLN A 21 -0.82 11.88 -1.38
C GLN A 21 -1.31 10.45 -1.34
N ASN A 22 -2.00 10.02 -2.39
CA ASN A 22 -2.43 8.63 -2.54
C ASN A 22 -1.21 7.71 -2.66
N VAL A 23 -1.23 6.62 -1.91
CA VAL A 23 -0.18 5.61 -1.83
C VAL A 23 -0.77 4.26 -2.17
N LYS A 24 -0.10 3.51 -3.05
CA LYS A 24 -0.41 2.10 -3.29
C LYS A 24 0.72 1.24 -2.71
N LEU A 25 0.39 0.38 -1.77
CA LEU A 25 1.32 -0.60 -1.22
C LEU A 25 1.38 -1.79 -2.19
N THR A 26 2.57 -2.08 -2.71
CA THR A 26 2.79 -3.21 -3.63
C THR A 26 4.06 -3.95 -3.23
N GLY A 27 3.90 -5.17 -2.76
CA GLY A 27 4.99 -5.87 -2.13
C GLY A 27 4.90 -7.38 -2.15
N VAL A 28 5.57 -7.98 -1.18
CA VAL A 28 5.66 -9.43 -1.02
C VAL A 28 5.42 -9.82 0.43
N ASN A 29 4.88 -11.01 0.62
CA ASN A 29 4.91 -11.71 1.89
C ASN A 29 6.29 -12.34 2.08
N TRP A 30 6.90 -12.14 3.24
CA TRP A 30 8.17 -12.79 3.59
C TRP A 30 7.97 -13.68 4.81
N PHE A 31 7.39 -14.85 4.55
CA PHE A 31 6.97 -15.82 5.55
C PHE A 31 8.15 -16.59 6.16
N GLY A 32 7.90 -17.30 7.27
CA GLY A 32 8.83 -18.19 7.97
C GLY A 32 8.96 -17.90 9.46
N ALA A 33 8.74 -16.64 9.88
CA ALA A 33 8.86 -16.30 11.30
C ALA A 33 7.66 -16.79 12.13
N GLU A 34 6.52 -17.00 11.52
CA GLU A 34 5.34 -17.65 12.12
C GLU A 34 5.55 -19.13 12.38
N GLY A 35 6.54 -19.73 11.72
CA GLY A 35 6.86 -21.16 11.77
C GLY A 35 7.93 -21.53 12.78
N TYR A 36 8.44 -22.76 12.67
CA TYR A 36 9.32 -23.40 13.66
C TYR A 36 10.72 -22.80 13.81
N VAL A 37 11.17 -22.00 12.84
CA VAL A 37 12.50 -21.37 12.86
C VAL A 37 12.46 -19.94 13.39
N PHE A 38 11.29 -19.35 13.50
CA PHE A 38 11.02 -18.01 14.03
C PHE A 38 11.86 -16.89 13.39
N ASN A 39 12.11 -17.02 12.09
CA ASN A 39 12.68 -15.96 11.25
C ASN A 39 12.23 -16.12 9.80
N PRO A 40 12.19 -15.04 9.02
CA PRO A 40 11.82 -15.12 7.61
C PRO A 40 12.73 -16.04 6.79
N ASN A 41 12.15 -16.81 5.89
CA ASN A 41 12.83 -17.83 5.09
C ASN A 41 13.99 -17.29 4.24
N GLY A 42 15.03 -18.11 4.11
CA GLY A 42 16.20 -17.88 3.26
C GLY A 42 17.39 -17.27 3.98
N MET A 43 17.32 -17.05 5.30
CA MET A 43 18.46 -16.54 6.07
C MET A 43 19.56 -17.57 6.29
N ASP A 44 19.30 -18.85 6.03
CA ASP A 44 20.28 -19.91 5.90
C ASP A 44 21.06 -19.82 4.56
N MET A 45 20.42 -19.29 3.52
CA MET A 45 20.95 -19.23 2.17
C MET A 45 21.57 -17.87 1.81
N ARG A 46 21.01 -16.76 2.34
CA ARG A 46 21.36 -15.39 1.94
C ARG A 46 21.38 -14.42 3.12
N GLY A 47 22.11 -13.31 2.95
CA GLY A 47 21.99 -12.16 3.86
C GLY A 47 20.65 -11.46 3.69
N TYR A 48 19.97 -11.14 4.82
CA TYR A 48 18.63 -10.51 4.79
C TYR A 48 18.63 -9.16 4.06
N TRP A 49 19.69 -8.34 4.24
CA TRP A 49 19.84 -7.07 3.54
C TRP A 49 19.92 -7.23 2.02
N GLY A 50 20.67 -8.23 1.52
CA GLY A 50 20.75 -8.49 0.08
C GLY A 50 19.43 -8.98 -0.52
N MET A 51 18.59 -9.70 0.25
CA MET A 51 17.24 -10.07 -0.17
C MET A 51 16.34 -8.84 -0.23
N MET A 52 16.39 -7.96 0.77
CA MET A 52 15.58 -6.75 0.82
C MET A 52 16.00 -5.72 -0.25
N ASP A 53 17.31 -5.58 -0.53
CA ASP A 53 17.80 -4.78 -1.66
C ASP A 53 17.25 -5.30 -3.00
N GLN A 54 17.17 -6.61 -3.16
CA GLN A 54 16.59 -7.22 -4.35
C GLN A 54 15.07 -6.97 -4.42
N MET A 55 14.31 -7.10 -3.32
CA MET A 55 12.90 -6.71 -3.27
C MET A 55 12.72 -5.27 -3.73
N LYS A 56 13.53 -4.35 -3.20
CA LYS A 56 13.51 -2.95 -3.59
C LYS A 56 13.84 -2.73 -5.06
N SER A 57 14.87 -3.41 -5.58
CA SER A 57 15.30 -3.30 -6.99
C SER A 57 14.26 -3.83 -7.98
N LEU A 58 13.43 -4.77 -7.56
CA LEU A 58 12.29 -5.28 -8.33
C LEU A 58 11.06 -4.35 -8.27
N GLY A 59 11.13 -3.25 -7.51
CA GLY A 59 10.07 -2.25 -7.43
C GLY A 59 9.05 -2.47 -6.32
N PHE A 60 9.24 -3.47 -5.47
CA PHE A 60 8.40 -3.63 -4.28
C PHE A 60 8.65 -2.49 -3.29
N ASN A 61 7.62 -2.08 -2.56
CA ASN A 61 7.67 -0.96 -1.65
C ASN A 61 7.22 -1.30 -0.22
N VAL A 62 6.69 -2.49 -0.02
CA VAL A 62 6.24 -2.99 1.28
C VAL A 62 6.58 -4.48 1.42
N ILE A 63 6.81 -4.91 2.65
CA ILE A 63 6.93 -6.32 3.05
C ILE A 63 5.81 -6.59 4.05
N ARG A 64 4.95 -7.58 3.79
CA ARG A 64 4.07 -8.18 4.79
C ARG A 64 4.88 -9.25 5.50
N LEU A 65 5.00 -9.13 6.83
CA LEU A 65 5.91 -9.91 7.66
C LEU A 65 5.09 -10.74 8.66
N PRO A 66 4.82 -12.02 8.33
CA PRO A 66 4.10 -12.96 9.19
C PRO A 66 4.84 -13.21 10.51
N TRP A 67 4.08 -13.32 11.61
CA TRP A 67 4.54 -13.72 12.93
C TRP A 67 3.50 -14.57 13.66
N SER A 68 3.92 -15.31 14.69
CA SER A 68 3.03 -16.07 15.58
C SER A 68 3.23 -15.64 17.04
N ASP A 69 2.21 -15.86 17.89
CA ASP A 69 2.37 -15.67 19.33
C ASP A 69 3.53 -16.54 19.86
N ALA A 70 3.67 -17.75 19.32
CA ALA A 70 4.79 -18.64 19.66
C ALA A 70 6.17 -18.06 19.33
N MET A 71 6.29 -17.28 18.25
CA MET A 71 7.52 -16.57 17.90
C MET A 71 7.94 -15.59 18.99
N LEU A 72 6.99 -14.89 19.59
CA LEU A 72 7.27 -13.89 20.64
C LEU A 72 7.66 -14.52 21.97
N ASP A 73 7.30 -15.77 22.22
CA ASP A 73 7.72 -16.56 23.38
C ASP A 73 9.10 -17.19 23.20
N ALA A 74 9.65 -17.21 21.98
CA ALA A 74 10.89 -17.90 21.68
C ALA A 74 12.12 -17.07 22.06
N ASP A 75 13.04 -17.69 22.81
CA ASP A 75 14.29 -17.03 23.24
C ASP A 75 15.25 -16.75 22.08
N ARG A 76 15.19 -17.55 20.99
CA ARG A 76 16.14 -17.51 19.88
C ARG A 76 15.52 -17.90 18.54
N ALA A 77 15.84 -17.14 17.51
CA ALA A 77 15.62 -17.55 16.13
C ALA A 77 16.64 -18.63 15.71
N THR A 78 16.22 -19.60 14.90
CA THR A 78 17.06 -20.73 14.46
C THR A 78 17.16 -20.78 12.94
N GLY A 79 18.06 -21.62 12.38
CA GLY A 79 18.20 -21.76 10.93
C GLY A 79 18.80 -20.53 10.22
N ILE A 80 19.53 -19.68 10.93
CA ILE A 80 20.21 -18.51 10.37
C ILE A 80 21.70 -18.84 10.13
N ASP A 81 22.17 -18.64 8.90
CA ASP A 81 23.61 -18.69 8.60
C ASP A 81 24.27 -17.37 9.05
N THR A 82 24.94 -17.41 10.18
CA THR A 82 25.60 -16.24 10.78
C THR A 82 26.83 -15.77 9.98
N SER A 83 27.38 -16.60 9.09
CA SER A 83 28.42 -16.13 8.17
C SER A 83 27.89 -15.15 7.13
N LYS A 84 26.59 -15.24 6.79
CA LYS A 84 25.86 -14.35 5.86
C LYS A 84 25.08 -13.26 6.60
N ASN A 85 24.74 -13.51 7.88
CA ASN A 85 23.95 -12.63 8.73
C ASN A 85 24.65 -12.46 10.10
N PRO A 86 25.87 -11.89 10.14
CA PRO A 86 26.69 -11.88 11.35
C PRO A 86 26.09 -11.05 12.50
N ASP A 87 25.21 -10.10 12.19
CA ASP A 87 24.53 -9.26 13.17
C ASP A 87 23.23 -9.89 13.72
N LEU A 88 22.89 -11.09 13.25
CA LEU A 88 21.77 -11.89 13.75
C LEU A 88 22.22 -13.04 14.68
N GLU A 89 23.51 -13.17 14.96
CA GLU A 89 24.02 -14.19 15.89
C GLU A 89 23.40 -14.02 17.27
N ASP A 90 22.86 -15.12 17.81
CA ASP A 90 22.21 -15.20 19.13
C ASP A 90 21.00 -14.25 19.34
N LYS A 91 20.39 -13.79 18.27
CA LYS A 91 19.21 -12.91 18.34
C LYS A 91 17.93 -13.67 18.62
N SER A 92 17.07 -13.07 19.46
CA SER A 92 15.68 -13.48 19.58
C SER A 92 14.92 -13.17 18.27
N PRO A 93 13.78 -13.84 18.00
CA PRO A 93 12.98 -13.55 16.80
C PRO A 93 12.58 -12.07 16.68
N LEU A 94 12.22 -11.45 17.79
CA LEU A 94 11.85 -10.03 17.85
C LEU A 94 13.04 -9.10 17.54
N GLU A 95 14.25 -9.44 17.98
CA GLU A 95 15.47 -8.70 17.61
C GLU A 95 15.82 -8.88 16.12
N VAL A 96 15.49 -10.04 15.50
CA VAL A 96 15.60 -10.24 14.05
C VAL A 96 14.63 -9.31 13.33
N PHE A 97 13.38 -9.19 13.80
CA PHE A 97 12.41 -8.24 13.26
C PHE A 97 12.90 -6.79 13.36
N ASP A 98 13.48 -6.40 14.49
CA ASP A 98 14.08 -5.07 14.65
C ASP A 98 15.12 -4.76 13.56
N LYS A 99 15.99 -5.73 13.24
CA LYS A 99 17.00 -5.59 12.21
C LYS A 99 16.41 -5.45 10.81
N ILE A 100 15.39 -6.24 10.50
CA ILE A 100 14.65 -6.18 9.23
C ILE A 100 13.96 -4.83 9.09
N ILE A 101 13.22 -4.40 10.11
CA ILE A 101 12.48 -3.14 10.11
C ILE A 101 13.42 -1.93 10.01
N ASP A 102 14.52 -1.94 10.75
CA ASP A 102 15.53 -0.89 10.68
C ASP A 102 16.14 -0.80 9.26
N TYR A 103 16.48 -1.94 8.66
CA TYR A 103 17.00 -1.96 7.30
C TYR A 103 15.94 -1.56 6.26
N ALA A 104 14.70 -1.99 6.41
CA ALA A 104 13.58 -1.56 5.57
C ALA A 104 13.46 -0.03 5.54
N GLY A 105 13.48 0.61 6.71
CA GLY A 105 13.45 2.07 6.82
C GLY A 105 14.62 2.77 6.10
N ARG A 106 15.84 2.23 6.24
CA ARG A 106 17.03 2.78 5.56
C ARG A 106 16.93 2.75 4.04
N ILE A 107 16.36 1.68 3.47
CA ILE A 107 16.23 1.54 2.01
C ILE A 107 14.89 2.03 1.48
N GLY A 108 13.99 2.53 2.36
CA GLY A 108 12.68 3.09 2.00
C GLY A 108 11.64 2.04 1.63
N LEU A 109 11.68 0.85 2.24
CA LEU A 109 10.57 -0.11 2.28
C LEU A 109 9.69 0.16 3.50
N LYS A 110 8.40 -0.12 3.38
CA LYS A 110 7.46 -0.16 4.49
C LYS A 110 7.24 -1.60 4.95
N VAL A 111 6.71 -1.78 6.14
CA VAL A 111 6.43 -3.08 6.75
C VAL A 111 4.99 -3.12 7.25
N ILE A 112 4.29 -4.19 6.94
CA ILE A 112 3.03 -4.61 7.55
C ILE A 112 3.37 -5.78 8.47
N LEU A 113 3.04 -5.69 9.75
CA LEU A 113 3.12 -6.81 10.67
C LEU A 113 1.83 -7.63 10.55
N ASP A 114 1.96 -8.94 10.36
CA ASP A 114 0.86 -9.86 10.16
C ASP A 114 0.82 -10.91 11.26
N HIS A 115 -0.22 -10.89 12.09
CA HIS A 115 -0.48 -12.01 13.01
C HIS A 115 -0.99 -13.20 12.22
N HIS A 116 -0.06 -14.06 11.80
CA HIS A 116 -0.36 -15.13 10.86
C HIS A 116 -1.06 -16.30 11.53
N ARG A 117 -0.65 -16.60 12.78
CA ARG A 117 -1.22 -17.68 13.58
C ARG A 117 -0.82 -17.56 15.05
N SER A 118 -1.47 -18.33 15.88
CA SER A 118 -1.21 -18.36 17.34
C SER A 118 -0.02 -19.24 17.69
N SER A 119 -0.12 -20.56 17.57
CA SER A 119 1.00 -21.50 17.71
C SER A 119 1.90 -21.48 16.46
N ASP A 120 3.13 -21.96 16.58
CA ASP A 120 4.04 -22.11 15.44
C ASP A 120 3.52 -23.12 14.40
N GLY A 121 3.70 -22.81 13.12
CA GLY A 121 3.22 -23.68 12.03
C GLY A 121 3.40 -23.08 10.64
N ALA A 122 2.81 -23.71 9.63
CA ALA A 122 3.02 -23.37 8.22
C ALA A 122 1.75 -22.84 7.50
N SER A 123 0.63 -22.69 8.18
CA SER A 123 -0.65 -22.25 7.61
C SER A 123 -1.39 -21.38 8.61
N ALA A 124 -2.57 -20.91 8.31
CA ALA A 124 -3.47 -20.28 9.28
C ALA A 124 -3.77 -21.23 10.47
N ASN A 125 -4.45 -20.74 11.50
CA ASN A 125 -4.86 -21.59 12.63
C ASN A 125 -5.82 -22.69 12.18
N GLU A 126 -5.58 -23.92 12.59
CA GLU A 126 -6.37 -25.09 12.19
C GLU A 126 -7.85 -25.02 12.60
N ASN A 127 -8.19 -24.23 13.62
CA ASN A 127 -9.57 -24.00 14.04
C ASN A 127 -10.26 -22.87 13.26
N GLY A 128 -9.52 -22.13 12.44
CA GLY A 128 -9.98 -20.99 11.66
C GLY A 128 -10.26 -19.72 12.47
N LEU A 129 -9.88 -19.70 13.75
CA LEU A 129 -10.06 -18.56 14.67
C LEU A 129 -8.73 -17.85 14.87
N TRP A 130 -8.77 -16.62 15.39
CA TRP A 130 -7.60 -15.78 15.68
C TRP A 130 -6.87 -16.15 16.98
N TYR A 131 -7.27 -17.25 17.61
CA TYR A 131 -6.69 -17.77 18.84
C TYR A 131 -6.78 -19.30 18.89
N ASP A 132 -5.98 -19.90 19.77
CA ASP A 132 -6.05 -21.33 20.08
C ASP A 132 -6.05 -21.58 21.60
N ASP A 133 -6.03 -22.85 22.01
CA ASP A 133 -6.05 -23.23 23.44
C ASP A 133 -4.79 -22.77 24.18
N LYS A 134 -3.66 -22.66 23.50
CA LYS A 134 -2.37 -22.23 24.08
C LYS A 134 -2.26 -20.71 24.12
N TYR A 135 -2.76 -20.03 23.10
CA TYR A 135 -2.71 -18.58 22.93
C TYR A 135 -4.13 -18.03 22.76
N PRO A 136 -4.84 -17.76 23.88
CA PRO A 136 -6.16 -17.15 23.85
C PRO A 136 -6.10 -15.69 23.34
N GLU A 137 -7.24 -15.15 22.88
CA GLU A 137 -7.36 -13.77 22.38
C GLU A 137 -6.67 -12.73 23.28
N SER A 138 -6.70 -12.91 24.60
CA SER A 138 -6.06 -11.98 25.54
C SER A 138 -4.53 -11.94 25.39
N VAL A 139 -3.90 -13.06 25.03
CA VAL A 139 -2.45 -13.10 24.75
C VAL A 139 -2.13 -12.38 23.46
N MET A 140 -2.87 -12.66 22.40
CA MET A 140 -2.76 -11.96 21.13
C MET A 140 -2.91 -10.44 21.30
N ILE A 141 -3.89 -9.97 22.07
CA ILE A 141 -4.09 -8.54 22.35
C ILE A 141 -2.87 -7.94 23.07
N GLU A 142 -2.33 -8.59 24.08
CA GLU A 142 -1.15 -8.08 24.81
C GLU A 142 0.11 -8.10 23.91
N ASN A 143 0.26 -9.11 23.06
CA ASN A 143 1.34 -9.19 22.08
C ASN A 143 1.22 -8.05 21.04
N TRP A 144 0.05 -7.78 20.51
CA TRP A 144 -0.18 -6.62 19.63
C TRP A 144 0.12 -5.29 20.31
N LYS A 145 -0.27 -5.11 21.58
CA LYS A 145 0.04 -3.90 22.34
C LYS A 145 1.55 -3.74 22.57
N MET A 146 2.25 -4.84 22.84
CA MET A 146 3.71 -4.85 23.00
C MET A 146 4.39 -4.45 21.68
N LEU A 147 4.00 -5.02 20.55
CA LEU A 147 4.53 -4.65 19.23
C LEU A 147 4.19 -3.19 18.87
N ALA A 148 2.98 -2.74 19.16
CA ALA A 148 2.54 -1.37 18.95
C ALA A 148 3.36 -0.36 19.76
N GLU A 149 3.69 -0.66 21.01
CA GLU A 149 4.57 0.20 21.83
C GLU A 149 6.03 0.14 21.36
N ARG A 150 6.52 -1.06 20.96
CA ARG A 150 7.90 -1.24 20.48
C ARG A 150 8.21 -0.40 19.24
N TYR A 151 7.29 -0.35 18.30
CA TYR A 151 7.49 0.36 17.03
C TYR A 151 6.77 1.71 16.97
N LYS A 152 6.29 2.22 18.09
CA LYS A 152 5.64 3.53 18.16
C LYS A 152 6.57 4.64 17.68
N GLY A 153 6.07 5.49 16.80
CA GLY A 153 6.86 6.58 16.20
C GLY A 153 7.80 6.13 15.07
N ASN A 154 7.85 4.82 14.74
CA ASN A 154 8.61 4.30 13.60
C ASN A 154 7.69 4.19 12.37
N ASP A 155 7.78 5.12 11.44
CA ASP A 155 6.95 5.18 10.23
C ASP A 155 7.33 4.14 9.16
N THR A 156 8.31 3.28 9.43
CA THR A 156 8.62 2.11 8.62
C THR A 156 7.53 1.04 8.78
N VAL A 157 7.05 0.83 10.01
CA VAL A 157 5.91 -0.05 10.30
C VAL A 157 4.63 0.77 10.12
N VAL A 158 3.88 0.48 9.07
CA VAL A 158 2.72 1.28 8.66
C VAL A 158 1.38 0.67 9.01
N ALA A 159 1.34 -0.64 9.27
CA ALA A 159 0.08 -1.34 9.52
C ALA A 159 0.25 -2.58 10.40
N ALA A 160 -0.83 -2.91 11.10
CA ALA A 160 -1.09 -4.20 11.72
C ALA A 160 -2.16 -4.94 10.91
N ASP A 161 -1.81 -6.08 10.34
CA ASP A 161 -2.75 -7.05 9.79
C ASP A 161 -3.21 -7.95 10.94
N LEU A 162 -4.46 -7.75 11.37
CA LEU A 162 -4.90 -8.17 12.69
C LEU A 162 -4.88 -9.67 12.89
N HIS A 163 -5.29 -10.43 11.88
CA HIS A 163 -5.16 -11.89 11.84
C HIS A 163 -5.35 -12.43 10.42
N ASN A 164 -4.49 -13.38 10.07
CA ASN A 164 -4.44 -14.05 8.79
C ASN A 164 -5.54 -15.12 8.65
N GLU A 165 -6.29 -15.03 7.57
CA GLU A 165 -7.19 -16.08 7.07
C GLU A 165 -8.21 -16.63 8.08
N PRO A 166 -9.10 -15.81 8.65
CA PRO A 166 -10.23 -16.32 9.41
C PRO A 166 -11.12 -17.21 8.53
N HIS A 167 -11.35 -18.47 8.97
CA HIS A 167 -12.09 -19.47 8.19
C HIS A 167 -12.84 -20.46 9.09
N GLY A 168 -13.43 -21.50 8.52
CA GLY A 168 -14.04 -22.61 9.24
C GLY A 168 -15.08 -22.14 10.27
N GLN A 169 -14.65 -21.97 11.53
CA GLN A 169 -15.52 -21.55 12.62
C GLN A 169 -15.75 -20.05 12.71
N ALA A 170 -14.92 -19.23 12.02
CA ALA A 170 -15.06 -17.78 12.07
C ALA A 170 -16.37 -17.31 11.42
N THR A 171 -17.06 -16.42 12.10
CA THR A 171 -18.30 -15.78 11.65
C THR A 171 -18.12 -14.27 11.55
N TRP A 172 -19.08 -13.58 10.95
CA TRP A 172 -19.03 -12.12 10.80
C TRP A 172 -20.33 -11.48 11.30
N GLY A 173 -20.24 -10.72 12.39
CA GLY A 173 -21.36 -9.92 12.89
C GLY A 173 -22.51 -10.74 13.48
N ASP A 174 -22.28 -11.97 13.98
CA ASP A 174 -23.30 -12.82 14.59
C ASP A 174 -23.46 -12.59 16.10
N GLY A 175 -22.54 -11.82 16.70
CA GLY A 175 -22.53 -11.47 18.12
C GLY A 175 -22.02 -12.56 19.05
N ASN A 176 -21.50 -13.69 18.54
CA ASN A 176 -20.86 -14.71 19.37
C ASN A 176 -19.38 -14.33 19.62
N PRO A 177 -18.98 -13.95 20.84
CA PRO A 177 -17.64 -13.45 21.10
C PRO A 177 -16.51 -14.47 20.81
N ALA A 178 -16.85 -15.75 20.70
CA ALA A 178 -15.87 -16.80 20.41
C ALA A 178 -15.61 -17.00 18.90
N THR A 179 -16.52 -16.57 18.02
CA THR A 179 -16.43 -16.83 16.59
C THR A 179 -16.63 -15.60 15.72
N ASP A 180 -17.18 -14.50 16.29
CA ASP A 180 -17.44 -13.25 15.57
C ASP A 180 -16.15 -12.47 15.32
N TRP A 181 -15.56 -12.68 14.15
CA TRP A 181 -14.31 -12.06 13.74
C TRP A 181 -14.43 -10.53 13.61
N ALA A 182 -15.52 -10.01 13.06
CA ALA A 182 -15.70 -8.57 12.94
C ALA A 182 -15.65 -7.88 14.30
N ALA A 183 -16.37 -8.41 15.31
CA ALA A 183 -16.33 -7.89 16.67
C ALA A 183 -14.96 -8.11 17.36
N ALA A 184 -14.24 -9.19 17.04
CA ALA A 184 -12.89 -9.42 17.54
C ALA A 184 -11.89 -8.42 16.93
N ALA A 185 -11.97 -8.16 15.63
CA ALA A 185 -11.14 -7.17 14.96
C ALA A 185 -11.29 -5.78 15.60
N GLU A 186 -12.51 -5.36 15.94
CA GLU A 186 -12.73 -4.11 16.68
C GLU A 186 -12.04 -4.13 18.06
N ARG A 187 -12.15 -5.22 18.83
CA ARG A 187 -11.50 -5.32 20.14
C ARG A 187 -9.98 -5.25 20.04
N ILE A 188 -9.40 -6.01 19.12
CA ILE A 188 -7.95 -6.08 18.87
C ILE A 188 -7.45 -4.75 18.35
N GLY A 189 -8.07 -4.19 17.32
CA GLY A 189 -7.69 -2.92 16.72
C GLY A 189 -7.77 -1.75 17.69
N ASN A 190 -8.84 -1.67 18.49
CA ASN A 190 -8.99 -0.66 19.53
C ASN A 190 -7.96 -0.81 20.66
N ALA A 191 -7.53 -2.04 20.98
CA ALA A 191 -6.45 -2.27 21.91
C ALA A 191 -5.10 -1.77 21.35
N ILE A 192 -4.80 -2.01 20.07
CA ILE A 192 -3.64 -1.43 19.38
C ILE A 192 -3.69 0.10 19.43
N GLN A 193 -4.82 0.70 19.08
CA GLN A 193 -5.00 2.15 19.06
C GLN A 193 -4.87 2.79 20.44
N SER A 194 -5.14 2.05 21.51
CA SER A 194 -4.90 2.55 22.88
C SER A 194 -3.42 2.81 23.17
N VAL A 195 -2.52 2.22 22.39
CA VAL A 195 -1.06 2.33 22.50
C VAL A 195 -0.48 3.14 21.35
N ASN A 196 -0.85 2.81 20.11
CA ASN A 196 -0.31 3.42 18.88
C ASN A 196 -1.45 3.70 17.90
N LYS A 197 -1.73 4.98 17.67
CA LYS A 197 -2.80 5.47 16.79
C LYS A 197 -2.35 5.66 15.34
N ASP A 198 -1.07 5.47 15.07
CA ASP A 198 -0.48 5.83 13.79
C ASP A 198 -0.65 4.75 12.72
N TRP A 199 -0.76 3.49 13.15
CA TRP A 199 -0.86 2.36 12.23
C TRP A 199 -2.22 2.28 11.54
N LEU A 200 -2.20 1.84 10.28
CA LEU A 200 -3.39 1.28 9.65
C LEU A 200 -3.73 -0.05 10.32
N LEU A 201 -5.02 -0.35 10.40
CA LEU A 201 -5.54 -1.61 10.90
C LEU A 201 -6.15 -2.37 9.74
N ILE A 202 -5.56 -3.51 9.41
CA ILE A 202 -5.97 -4.35 8.30
C ILE A 202 -6.87 -5.45 8.84
N VAL A 203 -8.04 -5.60 8.24
CA VAL A 203 -9.06 -6.60 8.63
C VAL A 203 -9.37 -7.47 7.43
N GLU A 204 -9.06 -8.74 7.53
CA GLU A 204 -9.43 -9.73 6.52
C GLU A 204 -10.90 -10.09 6.61
N GLY A 205 -11.46 -10.61 5.50
CA GLY A 205 -12.75 -11.25 5.49
C GLY A 205 -12.75 -12.61 6.21
N ILE A 206 -13.77 -13.41 5.95
CA ILE A 206 -13.87 -14.81 6.43
C ILE A 206 -13.96 -15.76 5.23
N GLU A 207 -14.10 -17.08 5.48
CA GLU A 207 -14.31 -18.05 4.41
C GLU A 207 -15.75 -18.08 3.90
N THR A 208 -16.71 -18.20 4.81
CA THR A 208 -18.12 -18.46 4.47
C THR A 208 -19.07 -17.47 5.15
N TYR A 209 -19.85 -16.74 4.35
CA TYR A 209 -20.92 -15.88 4.82
C TYR A 209 -22.25 -16.23 4.15
N GLN A 210 -23.30 -16.53 4.94
CA GLN A 210 -24.65 -16.89 4.44
C GLN A 210 -24.62 -17.97 3.32
N ASN A 211 -23.84 -19.03 3.53
CA ASN A 211 -23.62 -20.13 2.58
C ASN A 211 -22.92 -19.71 1.25
N GLN A 212 -22.34 -18.53 1.21
CA GLN A 212 -21.46 -18.12 0.12
C GLN A 212 -20.01 -18.34 0.54
N TRP A 213 -19.36 -19.26 -0.11
CA TRP A 213 -17.99 -19.66 0.14
C TRP A 213 -17.03 -18.87 -0.77
N TYR A 214 -15.88 -18.48 -0.24
CA TYR A 214 -14.77 -17.88 -0.96
C TYR A 214 -13.42 -18.33 -0.36
N TRP A 215 -12.33 -17.77 -0.79
CA TRP A 215 -11.02 -18.03 -0.20
C TRP A 215 -11.00 -17.65 1.28
N TRP A 216 -10.19 -18.36 2.08
CA TRP A 216 -9.96 -17.99 3.48
C TRP A 216 -9.52 -16.52 3.58
N GLY A 217 -10.04 -15.77 4.51
CA GLY A 217 -9.80 -14.33 4.62
C GLY A 217 -10.37 -13.47 3.49
N GLY A 218 -10.97 -14.07 2.43
CA GLY A 218 -11.35 -13.35 1.21
C GLY A 218 -12.80 -12.88 1.11
N ASN A 219 -13.69 -13.32 2.01
CA ASN A 219 -15.14 -13.05 1.92
C ASN A 219 -15.54 -11.88 2.80
N LEU A 220 -15.79 -10.73 2.21
CA LEU A 220 -16.24 -9.51 2.88
C LEU A 220 -17.74 -9.23 2.77
N LEU A 221 -18.55 -10.20 2.34
CA LEU A 221 -20.00 -10.02 2.19
C LEU A 221 -20.73 -9.66 3.49
N GLY A 222 -20.14 -9.99 4.63
CA GLY A 222 -20.70 -9.70 5.96
C GLY A 222 -20.64 -8.23 6.34
N GLU A 223 -19.69 -7.50 5.79
CA GLU A 223 -19.42 -6.10 6.09
C GLU A 223 -20.65 -5.21 5.89
N LYS A 224 -21.38 -5.40 4.83
CA LYS A 224 -22.62 -4.68 4.54
C LYS A 224 -23.67 -4.74 5.68
N ASN A 225 -23.62 -5.77 6.52
CA ASN A 225 -24.53 -5.95 7.65
C ASN A 225 -23.89 -5.61 8.99
N TYR A 226 -22.57 -5.65 9.06
CA TYR A 226 -21.79 -5.29 10.24
C TYR A 226 -20.46 -4.68 9.78
N GLU A 227 -20.41 -3.37 9.75
CA GLU A 227 -19.22 -2.58 9.45
C GLU A 227 -18.27 -2.60 10.65
N VAL A 228 -16.97 -2.80 10.39
CA VAL A 228 -15.94 -2.73 11.43
C VAL A 228 -15.57 -1.29 11.71
N ASN A 229 -15.64 -0.89 13.00
CA ASN A 229 -15.39 0.48 13.42
C ASN A 229 -14.31 0.56 14.48
N PHE A 230 -13.34 1.47 14.29
CA PHE A 230 -12.27 1.75 15.24
C PHE A 230 -12.45 3.10 15.93
N ASN A 231 -11.91 3.22 17.15
CA ASN A 231 -11.98 4.46 17.95
C ASN A 231 -11.28 5.63 17.26
N GLU A 232 -10.10 5.41 16.64
CA GLU A 232 -9.43 6.40 15.81
C GLU A 232 -9.87 6.20 14.36
N PRO A 233 -10.50 7.19 13.75
CA PRO A 233 -11.02 7.08 12.38
C PRO A 233 -9.90 7.05 11.33
N ASN A 234 -10.27 6.71 10.10
CA ASN A 234 -9.38 6.75 8.93
C ASN A 234 -8.15 5.85 9.07
N LYS A 235 -8.33 4.65 9.67
CA LYS A 235 -7.28 3.65 9.85
C LYS A 235 -7.64 2.27 9.31
N LEU A 236 -8.90 2.03 8.98
CA LEU A 236 -9.37 0.75 8.47
C LEU A 236 -8.95 0.53 7.02
N VAL A 237 -8.35 -0.63 6.75
CA VAL A 237 -8.13 -1.20 5.42
C VAL A 237 -8.71 -2.60 5.44
N TYR A 238 -9.60 -2.93 4.52
CA TYR A 238 -10.01 -4.32 4.39
C TYR A 238 -8.99 -5.12 3.59
N SER A 239 -8.77 -6.37 3.97
CA SER A 239 -7.89 -7.29 3.27
C SER A 239 -8.65 -8.49 2.74
N VAL A 240 -8.16 -9.02 1.63
CA VAL A 240 -8.69 -10.23 1.01
C VAL A 240 -7.55 -11.09 0.48
N HIS A 241 -7.75 -12.40 0.48
CA HIS A 241 -6.89 -13.36 -0.19
C HIS A 241 -7.57 -13.87 -1.45
N ASP A 242 -6.80 -14.07 -2.52
CA ASP A 242 -7.31 -14.55 -3.80
C ASP A 242 -6.24 -15.36 -4.53
N TYR A 243 -6.50 -16.63 -4.76
CA TYR A 243 -5.51 -17.53 -5.31
C TYR A 243 -5.86 -18.09 -6.69
N GLY A 244 -4.83 -18.49 -7.41
CA GLY A 244 -4.97 -19.07 -8.74
C GLY A 244 -5.42 -20.52 -8.72
N PRO A 245 -5.88 -21.02 -9.88
CA PRO A 245 -6.42 -22.37 -10.02
C PRO A 245 -5.43 -23.49 -9.69
N SER A 246 -4.13 -23.23 -9.66
CA SER A 246 -3.12 -24.23 -9.26
C SER A 246 -3.11 -24.50 -7.77
N LEU A 247 -3.62 -23.59 -6.93
CA LEU A 247 -3.80 -23.85 -5.50
C LEU A 247 -5.05 -24.71 -5.28
N HIS A 248 -6.20 -24.24 -5.73
CA HIS A 248 -7.45 -24.98 -5.69
C HIS A 248 -8.34 -24.64 -6.88
N MET A 249 -8.85 -25.69 -7.56
CA MET A 249 -9.68 -25.54 -8.76
C MET A 249 -11.13 -25.18 -8.39
N MET A 250 -11.41 -23.91 -8.31
CA MET A 250 -12.75 -23.39 -8.06
C MET A 250 -13.66 -23.54 -9.27
N SER A 251 -14.99 -23.62 -9.03
CA SER A 251 -15.97 -23.80 -10.10
C SER A 251 -15.92 -22.69 -11.16
N TRP A 252 -15.68 -21.46 -10.76
CA TRP A 252 -15.60 -20.29 -11.67
C TRP A 252 -14.40 -20.31 -12.60
N PHE A 253 -13.33 -21.06 -12.30
CA PHE A 253 -12.21 -21.24 -13.22
C PHE A 253 -12.54 -22.15 -14.43
N ASN A 254 -13.61 -22.94 -14.32
CA ASN A 254 -14.11 -23.82 -15.37
C ASN A 254 -15.22 -23.18 -16.22
N GLU A 255 -15.61 -21.95 -15.96
CA GLU A 255 -16.63 -21.27 -16.76
C GLU A 255 -16.14 -20.97 -18.17
N GLN A 256 -17.05 -21.05 -19.15
CA GLN A 256 -16.71 -20.91 -20.58
C GLN A 256 -16.08 -19.53 -20.90
N ASN A 257 -16.46 -18.48 -20.19
CA ASN A 257 -15.99 -17.11 -20.38
C ASN A 257 -14.76 -16.76 -19.53
N PHE A 258 -14.19 -17.70 -18.78
CA PHE A 258 -12.98 -17.46 -18.00
C PHE A 258 -11.80 -16.98 -18.88
N PRO A 259 -11.06 -15.93 -18.48
CA PRO A 259 -11.05 -15.21 -17.19
C PRO A 259 -11.99 -13.99 -17.13
N ASN A 260 -12.85 -13.74 -18.12
CA ASN A 260 -13.70 -12.56 -18.19
C ASN A 260 -14.91 -12.59 -17.23
N ASN A 261 -15.20 -13.72 -16.59
CA ASN A 261 -16.16 -13.84 -15.49
C ASN A 261 -15.59 -13.33 -14.15
N MET A 262 -14.26 -13.26 -14.00
CA MET A 262 -13.60 -12.96 -12.73
C MET A 262 -13.89 -11.55 -12.20
N PRO A 263 -13.92 -10.46 -13.00
CA PRO A 263 -14.28 -9.14 -12.49
C PRO A 263 -15.62 -9.12 -11.74
N ALA A 264 -16.65 -9.78 -12.26
CA ALA A 264 -17.95 -9.85 -11.59
C ALA A 264 -17.89 -10.64 -10.26
N LYS A 265 -17.00 -11.66 -10.18
CA LYS A 265 -16.77 -12.40 -8.95
C LYS A 265 -16.04 -11.53 -7.92
N TRP A 266 -15.01 -10.81 -8.32
CA TRP A 266 -14.28 -9.88 -7.45
C TRP A 266 -15.16 -8.71 -7.01
N ASP A 267 -15.98 -8.14 -7.90
CA ASP A 267 -16.98 -7.13 -7.55
C ASP A 267 -17.91 -7.59 -6.44
N GLN A 268 -18.40 -8.83 -6.55
CA GLN A 268 -19.27 -9.42 -5.55
C GLN A 268 -18.59 -9.52 -4.18
N MET A 269 -17.33 -9.98 -4.15
CA MET A 269 -16.67 -10.35 -2.90
C MET A 269 -15.99 -9.16 -2.20
N TRP A 270 -15.36 -8.25 -2.97
CA TRP A 270 -14.56 -7.17 -2.42
C TRP A 270 -14.38 -5.93 -3.30
N GLY A 271 -14.49 -6.04 -4.60
CA GLY A 271 -14.19 -4.92 -5.53
C GLY A 271 -15.16 -3.75 -5.42
N HIS A 272 -16.35 -3.99 -4.90
CA HIS A 272 -17.36 -2.94 -4.67
C HIS A 272 -16.86 -1.87 -3.69
N PHE A 273 -16.01 -2.18 -2.71
CA PHE A 273 -15.43 -1.21 -1.79
C PHE A 273 -14.65 -0.11 -2.53
N ILE A 274 -13.85 -0.51 -3.52
CA ILE A 274 -13.08 0.45 -4.33
C ILE A 274 -14.01 1.23 -5.26
N LYS A 275 -14.95 0.55 -5.92
CA LYS A 275 -15.85 1.16 -6.89
C LYS A 275 -16.83 2.17 -6.29
N ASN A 276 -17.21 1.96 -5.04
CA ASN A 276 -18.17 2.81 -4.34
C ASN A 276 -17.49 3.84 -3.41
N ASP A 277 -16.16 3.93 -3.41
CA ASP A 277 -15.38 4.82 -2.53
C ASP A 277 -15.65 4.57 -1.02
N GLU A 278 -15.83 3.29 -0.64
CA GLU A 278 -16.21 2.89 0.73
C GLU A 278 -14.97 2.70 1.62
N ALA A 279 -13.99 1.89 1.18
CA ALA A 279 -12.75 1.61 1.91
C ALA A 279 -11.62 1.16 0.99
N PRO A 280 -10.33 1.38 1.39
CA PRO A 280 -9.22 0.80 0.66
C PRO A 280 -9.18 -0.73 0.82
N ILE A 281 -8.75 -1.41 -0.25
CA ILE A 281 -8.51 -2.85 -0.26
C ILE A 281 -7.02 -3.14 -0.37
N LEU A 282 -6.55 -4.05 0.47
CA LEU A 282 -5.30 -4.78 0.33
C LEU A 282 -5.62 -6.21 -0.14
N VAL A 283 -5.10 -6.64 -1.29
CA VAL A 283 -5.04 -8.08 -1.59
C VAL A 283 -3.82 -8.61 -0.86
N GLY A 284 -4.01 -9.04 0.40
CA GLY A 284 -2.96 -9.37 1.36
C GLY A 284 -2.14 -10.58 0.93
N GLU A 285 -2.81 -11.54 0.30
CA GLU A 285 -2.16 -12.66 -0.36
C GLU A 285 -2.81 -12.97 -1.69
N PHE A 286 -2.00 -13.19 -2.68
CA PHE A 286 -2.40 -13.75 -3.96
C PHE A 286 -1.19 -14.41 -4.62
N GLY A 287 -1.44 -15.44 -5.39
CA GLY A 287 -0.35 -16.14 -6.06
C GLY A 287 -0.82 -17.31 -6.90
N SER A 288 0.13 -17.88 -7.64
CA SER A 288 -0.07 -19.05 -8.48
C SER A 288 1.28 -19.64 -8.87
N ARG A 289 1.33 -20.92 -9.17
CA ARG A 289 2.54 -21.57 -9.73
C ARG A 289 2.89 -21.09 -11.13
N MET A 290 1.93 -20.48 -11.84
CA MET A 290 2.08 -20.01 -13.23
C MET A 290 2.50 -21.13 -14.21
N GLU A 291 2.19 -22.36 -13.91
CA GLU A 291 2.58 -23.54 -14.69
C GLU A 291 1.51 -23.93 -15.72
N THR A 292 0.26 -23.61 -15.44
CA THR A 292 -0.86 -23.96 -16.32
C THR A 292 -1.33 -22.78 -17.16
N ALA A 293 -1.97 -23.08 -18.30
CA ALA A 293 -2.56 -22.04 -19.15
C ALA A 293 -3.71 -21.28 -18.46
N ILE A 294 -4.34 -21.87 -17.43
CA ILE A 294 -5.39 -21.24 -16.65
C ILE A 294 -4.77 -20.22 -15.68
N ASP A 295 -3.69 -20.58 -14.98
CA ASP A 295 -2.93 -19.66 -14.13
C ASP A 295 -2.43 -18.44 -14.91
N GLN A 296 -1.88 -18.68 -16.09
CA GLN A 296 -1.34 -17.64 -16.98
C GLN A 296 -2.42 -16.67 -17.51
N LYS A 297 -3.70 -17.05 -17.46
CA LYS A 297 -4.83 -16.16 -17.75
C LYS A 297 -5.34 -15.43 -16.50
N TRP A 298 -5.38 -16.13 -15.36
CA TRP A 298 -5.92 -15.59 -14.12
C TRP A 298 -5.07 -14.45 -13.57
N MET A 299 -3.77 -14.65 -13.39
CA MET A 299 -2.87 -13.70 -12.75
C MET A 299 -2.86 -12.31 -13.44
N PRO A 300 -2.67 -12.20 -14.77
CA PRO A 300 -2.72 -10.90 -15.43
C PRO A 300 -4.10 -10.24 -15.33
N LYS A 301 -5.19 -11.03 -15.31
CA LYS A 301 -6.55 -10.51 -15.17
C LYS A 301 -6.80 -9.93 -13.78
N LEU A 302 -6.30 -10.58 -12.74
CA LEU A 302 -6.37 -10.05 -11.38
C LEU A 302 -5.55 -8.76 -11.25
N VAL A 303 -4.32 -8.74 -11.77
CA VAL A 303 -3.46 -7.54 -11.75
C VAL A 303 -4.12 -6.38 -12.51
N GLN A 304 -4.73 -6.64 -13.67
CA GLN A 304 -5.49 -5.66 -14.42
C GLN A 304 -6.63 -5.08 -13.58
N TYR A 305 -7.41 -5.94 -12.92
CA TYR A 305 -8.51 -5.54 -12.06
C TYR A 305 -8.03 -4.72 -10.84
N MET A 306 -6.96 -5.16 -10.16
CA MET A 306 -6.35 -4.43 -9.04
C MET A 306 -5.77 -3.07 -9.44
N ASN A 307 -5.47 -2.86 -10.71
CA ASN A 307 -5.02 -1.57 -11.24
C ASN A 307 -6.18 -0.63 -11.60
N GLY A 308 -7.43 -1.11 -11.53
CA GLY A 308 -8.62 -0.30 -11.81
C GLY A 308 -9.09 -0.33 -13.27
N ASP A 309 -8.60 -1.24 -14.11
CA ASP A 309 -9.19 -1.55 -15.43
C ASP A 309 -10.17 -2.72 -15.25
N TRP A 310 -11.39 -2.38 -14.83
CA TRP A 310 -12.36 -3.37 -14.36
C TRP A 310 -13.11 -4.09 -15.49
N ASP A 311 -13.34 -3.40 -16.60
CA ASP A 311 -14.01 -3.98 -17.77
C ASP A 311 -13.05 -4.65 -18.76
N GLY A 312 -11.73 -4.40 -18.59
CA GLY A 312 -10.70 -5.01 -19.41
C GLY A 312 -10.51 -4.40 -20.77
N ASN A 313 -10.91 -3.14 -20.93
CA ASN A 313 -10.78 -2.40 -22.20
C ASN A 313 -9.40 -1.74 -22.38
N GLY A 314 -8.53 -1.80 -21.36
CA GLY A 314 -7.19 -1.20 -21.34
C GLY A 314 -7.16 0.24 -20.86
N THR A 315 -8.27 0.78 -20.39
CA THR A 315 -8.35 2.09 -19.73
C THR A 315 -8.60 1.91 -18.23
N ILE A 316 -8.12 2.86 -17.43
CA ILE A 316 -8.34 2.86 -15.99
C ILE A 316 -9.70 3.49 -15.68
N ASP A 317 -10.54 2.77 -14.95
CA ASP A 317 -11.90 3.19 -14.55
C ASP A 317 -11.90 4.00 -13.24
N LEU A 318 -10.76 4.11 -12.57
CA LEU A 318 -10.62 4.89 -11.34
C LEU A 318 -10.76 6.40 -11.58
N ALA A 319 -11.17 7.12 -10.57
CA ALA A 319 -11.16 8.59 -10.64
C ALA A 319 -9.71 9.10 -10.82
N PRO A 320 -9.51 10.26 -11.47
CA PRO A 320 -8.18 10.81 -11.67
C PRO A 320 -7.44 11.01 -10.35
N GLY A 321 -6.29 10.37 -10.22
CA GLY A 321 -5.46 10.43 -9.02
C GLY A 321 -5.65 9.28 -8.05
N ASP A 322 -6.72 8.50 -8.18
CA ASP A 322 -6.95 7.35 -7.34
C ASP A 322 -6.04 6.18 -7.71
N GLN A 323 -5.73 5.40 -6.70
CA GLN A 323 -4.99 4.15 -6.83
C GLN A 323 -5.96 2.97 -6.72
N GLY A 324 -5.70 1.92 -7.47
CA GLY A 324 -6.41 0.66 -7.30
C GLY A 324 -5.97 -0.09 -6.03
N ALA A 325 -6.39 -1.34 -5.88
CA ALA A 325 -6.09 -2.14 -4.70
C ALA A 325 -4.57 -2.23 -4.44
N SER A 326 -4.19 -2.02 -3.18
CA SER A 326 -2.87 -2.41 -2.67
C SER A 326 -2.73 -3.93 -2.66
N TRP A 327 -1.52 -4.46 -2.66
CA TRP A 327 -1.33 -5.90 -2.66
C TRP A 327 0.03 -6.35 -2.16
N THR A 328 0.11 -7.59 -1.62
CA THR A 328 1.33 -8.31 -1.29
C THR A 328 1.28 -9.72 -1.86
N TYR A 329 2.23 -10.06 -2.76
CA TYR A 329 2.29 -11.35 -3.43
C TYR A 329 2.73 -12.46 -2.47
N TRP A 330 2.07 -13.60 -2.49
CA TRP A 330 2.50 -14.81 -1.79
C TRP A 330 3.34 -15.70 -2.71
N ALA A 331 4.69 -15.78 -2.54
CA ALA A 331 5.49 -15.11 -1.53
C ALA A 331 6.86 -14.72 -2.11
N TRP A 332 7.73 -14.12 -1.29
CA TRP A 332 9.11 -13.82 -1.69
C TRP A 332 9.94 -15.09 -1.89
N SER A 333 10.01 -15.93 -0.85
CA SER A 333 10.88 -17.11 -0.76
C SER A 333 10.37 -18.28 -1.60
N PRO A 334 11.26 -19.18 -2.09
CA PRO A 334 10.86 -20.33 -2.93
C PRO A 334 10.07 -21.40 -2.18
N GLY A 335 10.15 -21.45 -0.86
CA GLY A 335 9.63 -22.55 -0.03
C GLY A 335 8.10 -22.61 0.16
N SER A 336 7.29 -21.77 -0.50
CA SER A 336 5.84 -21.92 -0.46
C SER A 336 5.39 -23.15 -1.24
N GLY A 337 4.74 -24.10 -0.55
CA GLY A 337 4.15 -25.29 -1.16
C GLY A 337 3.03 -24.99 -2.15
N ASP A 338 2.35 -23.86 -1.97
CA ASP A 338 1.16 -23.44 -2.71
C ASP A 338 1.48 -22.85 -4.07
N THR A 339 2.17 -21.71 -4.05
CA THR A 339 2.41 -20.90 -5.23
C THR A 339 3.87 -20.93 -5.67
N GLY A 340 4.78 -21.40 -4.81
CA GLY A 340 6.23 -21.12 -4.91
C GLY A 340 6.51 -19.62 -4.80
N GLY A 341 7.76 -19.22 -4.63
CA GLY A 341 8.14 -17.81 -4.48
C GLY A 341 8.20 -17.03 -5.78
N ILE A 342 8.36 -15.71 -5.66
CA ILE A 342 8.96 -14.87 -6.71
C ILE A 342 10.40 -15.31 -6.98
N MET A 343 11.09 -15.79 -5.93
CA MET A 343 12.36 -16.50 -6.09
C MET A 343 12.10 -17.98 -6.33
N ASN A 344 12.80 -18.58 -7.29
CA ASN A 344 12.80 -20.02 -7.52
C ASN A 344 13.77 -20.74 -6.56
N ASP A 345 13.79 -22.07 -6.59
CA ASP A 345 14.64 -22.90 -5.71
C ASP A 345 16.15 -22.60 -5.80
N SER A 346 16.59 -21.95 -6.87
CA SER A 346 17.95 -21.45 -7.04
C SER A 346 18.13 -20.01 -6.56
N TRP A 347 17.16 -19.44 -5.85
CA TRP A 347 17.12 -18.05 -5.40
C TRP A 347 17.31 -17.01 -6.52
N GLN A 348 16.84 -17.35 -7.71
CA GLN A 348 16.75 -16.45 -8.86
C GLN A 348 15.30 -16.03 -9.06
N VAL A 349 15.09 -14.84 -9.64
CA VAL A 349 13.73 -14.35 -9.94
C VAL A 349 13.04 -15.30 -10.93
N ASP A 350 11.86 -15.80 -10.58
CA ASP A 350 10.95 -16.47 -11.51
C ASP A 350 10.21 -15.41 -12.36
N TYR A 351 10.76 -15.13 -13.51
CA TYR A 351 10.21 -14.11 -14.41
C TYR A 351 8.81 -14.45 -14.95
N ARG A 352 8.36 -15.71 -14.91
CA ARG A 352 6.98 -16.06 -15.26
C ARG A 352 6.00 -15.39 -14.31
N LYS A 353 6.33 -15.36 -13.00
CA LYS A 353 5.53 -14.73 -11.95
C LYS A 353 5.75 -13.23 -11.90
N TYR A 354 7.01 -12.80 -11.84
CA TYR A 354 7.33 -11.38 -11.76
C TYR A 354 6.79 -10.57 -12.94
N ASP A 355 6.94 -11.07 -14.17
CA ASP A 355 6.43 -10.39 -15.38
C ASP A 355 4.90 -10.27 -15.39
N ALA A 356 4.20 -11.22 -14.78
CA ALA A 356 2.74 -11.18 -14.66
C ALA A 356 2.26 -10.10 -13.69
N ILE A 357 3.04 -9.79 -12.64
CA ILE A 357 2.63 -8.82 -11.60
C ILE A 357 3.28 -7.44 -11.72
N LYS A 358 4.38 -7.31 -12.45
CA LYS A 358 5.16 -6.05 -12.52
C LYS A 358 4.36 -4.84 -13.05
N ALA A 359 3.30 -5.08 -13.84
CA ALA A 359 2.39 -4.04 -14.31
C ALA A 359 1.56 -3.42 -13.17
N GLY A 360 1.39 -4.16 -12.06
CA GLY A 360 0.68 -3.71 -10.86
C GLY A 360 1.55 -2.98 -9.84
N LEU A 361 2.87 -2.97 -10.03
CA LEU A 361 3.78 -2.30 -9.12
C LEU A 361 3.51 -0.79 -9.08
N TYR A 362 3.50 -0.24 -7.88
CA TYR A 362 3.41 1.18 -7.67
C TYR A 362 4.68 1.87 -8.19
N LYS A 363 4.54 2.72 -9.18
CA LYS A 363 5.67 3.42 -9.81
C LYS A 363 6.04 4.73 -9.11
N GLY A 364 5.64 4.90 -7.86
CA GLY A 364 5.52 6.16 -7.21
C GLY A 364 4.12 6.71 -7.54
N SER A 365 3.67 7.72 -6.85
CA SER A 365 2.58 8.52 -7.36
C SER A 365 3.01 8.98 -8.76
N THR A 366 2.56 8.27 -9.84
CA THR A 366 2.28 8.94 -11.08
C THR A 366 1.11 9.80 -10.68
N GLY A 367 1.40 10.88 -9.97
CA GLY A 367 0.42 11.57 -9.18
C GLY A 367 -0.95 11.51 -9.84
N GLY A 368 -1.97 11.20 -9.11
CA GLY A 368 -3.04 12.16 -9.13
C GLY A 368 -2.30 13.44 -8.89
N PRO A 369 -2.42 14.42 -9.73
CA PRO A 369 -1.39 15.41 -9.93
C PRO A 369 -0.85 15.86 -8.59
N ALA A 370 0.48 15.78 -8.35
CA ALA A 370 1.07 16.40 -7.17
C ALA A 370 0.52 17.82 -7.17
N THR A 371 -0.48 18.06 -6.34
CA THR A 371 -1.16 19.35 -6.36
C THR A 371 -0.25 20.32 -5.65
N ALA A 372 0.49 21.07 -6.43
CA ALA A 372 1.14 22.26 -5.92
C ALA A 372 0.12 23.39 -5.92
N ASP A 373 0.11 24.20 -4.88
CA ASP A 373 -0.79 25.35 -4.79
C ASP A 373 -0.20 26.56 -5.51
N ALA A 374 -0.82 26.97 -6.62
CA ALA A 374 -0.58 28.28 -7.22
C ALA A 374 -1.45 29.30 -6.48
N THR A 375 -0.83 30.17 -5.69
CA THR A 375 -1.54 31.19 -4.92
C THR A 375 -1.48 32.53 -5.63
N PHE A 376 -2.65 33.08 -5.97
CA PHE A 376 -2.81 34.43 -6.51
C PHE A 376 -3.24 35.38 -5.39
N THR A 377 -2.52 36.45 -5.25
CA THR A 377 -2.89 37.52 -4.30
C THR A 377 -3.62 38.61 -5.04
N VAL A 378 -4.88 38.89 -4.66
CA VAL A 378 -5.69 39.97 -5.18
C VAL A 378 -5.69 41.11 -4.14
N LYS A 379 -5.34 42.34 -4.59
CA LYS A 379 -5.18 43.50 -3.72
C LYS A 379 -6.09 44.66 -4.14
N LEU A 380 -6.64 45.35 -3.17
CA LEU A 380 -7.18 46.68 -3.34
C LEU A 380 -6.06 47.70 -3.08
N SER A 381 -5.96 48.72 -3.89
CA SER A 381 -4.97 49.80 -3.72
C SER A 381 -5.18 50.66 -2.47
N GLN A 382 -6.40 50.64 -1.91
CA GLN A 382 -6.74 51.31 -0.66
C GLN A 382 -7.84 50.56 0.10
N ALA A 383 -7.94 50.82 1.38
CA ALA A 383 -9.05 50.32 2.21
C ALA A 383 -10.34 51.11 1.92
N TYR A 384 -11.44 50.38 1.75
CA TYR A 384 -12.77 50.95 1.58
C TYR A 384 -13.56 50.83 2.88
N SER A 385 -14.47 51.79 3.12
CA SER A 385 -15.34 51.78 4.30
C SER A 385 -16.53 50.81 4.21
N GLU A 386 -16.73 50.20 3.04
CA GLU A 386 -17.76 49.21 2.74
C GLU A 386 -17.17 48.02 2.00
N ALA A 387 -17.91 46.92 1.97
CA ALA A 387 -17.46 45.70 1.27
C ALA A 387 -17.30 45.93 -0.25
N VAL A 388 -16.20 45.47 -0.79
CA VAL A 388 -15.88 45.41 -2.22
C VAL A 388 -15.92 43.95 -2.68
N THR A 389 -16.54 43.66 -3.82
CA THR A 389 -16.53 42.30 -4.38
C THR A 389 -15.94 42.29 -5.80
N VAL A 390 -15.33 41.16 -6.17
CA VAL A 390 -14.86 40.91 -7.52
C VAL A 390 -15.02 39.41 -7.83
N ASP A 391 -15.47 39.09 -9.01
CA ASP A 391 -15.53 37.70 -9.49
C ASP A 391 -14.18 37.30 -10.06
N TYR A 392 -13.83 36.02 -9.91
CA TYR A 392 -12.61 35.47 -10.50
C TYR A 392 -12.88 34.13 -11.19
N ALA A 393 -12.10 33.82 -12.22
CA ALA A 393 -12.08 32.51 -12.88
C ALA A 393 -10.70 32.25 -13.50
N THR A 394 -10.26 31.00 -13.47
CA THR A 394 -9.09 30.57 -14.25
C THR A 394 -9.42 30.49 -15.74
N ALA A 395 -8.40 30.68 -16.58
CA ALA A 395 -8.49 30.48 -18.02
C ALA A 395 -7.19 29.84 -18.57
N ASP A 396 -7.36 28.94 -19.54
CA ASP A 396 -6.27 28.25 -20.21
C ASP A 396 -5.30 29.21 -20.90
N GLY A 397 -4.04 28.85 -20.79
CA GLY A 397 -2.96 29.35 -21.65
C GLY A 397 -2.35 28.17 -22.44
N THR A 398 -1.05 27.94 -22.31
CA THR A 398 -0.44 26.67 -22.72
C THR A 398 -0.86 25.55 -21.81
N ALA A 399 -0.90 25.78 -20.47
CA ALA A 399 -1.49 24.88 -19.50
C ALA A 399 -3.02 24.76 -19.66
N LYS A 400 -3.58 23.57 -19.51
CA LYS A 400 -5.00 23.23 -19.72
C LYS A 400 -5.67 22.78 -18.42
N ALA A 401 -6.89 23.26 -18.21
CA ALA A 401 -7.69 22.80 -17.10
C ALA A 401 -8.02 21.30 -17.25
N GLY A 402 -7.81 20.55 -16.15
CA GLY A 402 -8.05 19.11 -16.11
C GLY A 402 -6.80 18.25 -16.35
N SER A 403 -5.79 18.74 -17.11
CA SER A 403 -4.47 18.09 -17.20
C SER A 403 -3.45 18.78 -16.30
N ASP A 404 -3.34 20.12 -16.38
CA ASP A 404 -2.22 20.86 -15.76
C ASP A 404 -2.63 21.65 -14.55
N TYR A 405 -3.90 21.96 -14.39
CA TYR A 405 -4.47 22.63 -13.21
C TYR A 405 -5.98 22.36 -13.05
N THR A 406 -6.49 22.54 -11.85
CA THR A 406 -7.93 22.45 -11.56
C THR A 406 -8.61 23.78 -11.86
N ALA A 407 -9.59 23.80 -12.77
CA ALA A 407 -10.38 25.00 -13.05
C ALA A 407 -11.02 25.54 -11.76
N THR A 408 -10.81 26.81 -11.47
CA THR A 408 -11.24 27.45 -10.23
C THR A 408 -11.95 28.76 -10.53
N SER A 409 -13.15 28.98 -9.96
CA SER A 409 -13.90 30.21 -10.10
C SER A 409 -14.68 30.55 -8.83
N GLY A 410 -15.00 31.81 -8.64
CA GLY A 410 -15.76 32.26 -7.47
C GLY A 410 -15.85 33.76 -7.36
N LYS A 411 -16.19 34.20 -6.16
CA LYS A 411 -16.31 35.62 -5.80
C LYS A 411 -15.48 35.93 -4.55
N LEU A 412 -14.59 36.92 -4.65
CA LEU A 412 -13.90 37.47 -3.49
C LEU A 412 -14.74 38.62 -2.90
N THR A 413 -14.83 38.65 -1.57
CA THR A 413 -15.46 39.75 -0.83
C THR A 413 -14.44 40.29 0.14
N PHE A 414 -13.99 41.52 -0.09
CA PHE A 414 -13.18 42.29 0.85
C PHE A 414 -14.11 42.96 1.84
N ALA A 415 -13.95 42.71 3.11
CA ALA A 415 -14.69 43.42 4.16
C ALA A 415 -14.24 44.87 4.24
N ALA A 416 -15.01 45.72 4.93
CA ALA A 416 -14.61 47.10 5.19
C ALA A 416 -13.22 47.11 5.88
N GLY A 417 -12.31 47.89 5.33
CA GLY A 417 -10.91 47.97 5.78
C GLY A 417 -9.96 46.90 5.26
N GLU A 418 -10.46 45.84 4.63
CA GLU A 418 -9.64 44.75 4.09
C GLU A 418 -9.10 45.11 2.70
N THR A 419 -7.81 44.83 2.46
CA THR A 419 -7.14 45.17 1.19
C THR A 419 -6.51 43.99 0.45
N THR A 420 -6.53 42.78 1.03
CA THR A 420 -5.85 41.63 0.44
C THR A 420 -6.67 40.35 0.59
N LYS A 421 -6.79 39.58 -0.49
CA LYS A 421 -7.37 38.23 -0.55
C LYS A 421 -6.48 37.33 -1.38
N THR A 422 -6.56 36.03 -1.14
CA THR A 422 -5.86 35.02 -1.91
C THR A 422 -6.83 34.07 -2.61
N VAL A 423 -6.46 33.63 -3.81
CA VAL A 423 -7.10 32.54 -4.55
C VAL A 423 -6.07 31.44 -4.74
N THR A 424 -6.37 30.24 -4.30
CA THR A 424 -5.52 29.07 -4.50
C THR A 424 -6.07 28.25 -5.66
N VAL A 425 -5.21 27.95 -6.61
CA VAL A 425 -5.48 27.07 -7.76
C VAL A 425 -4.60 25.83 -7.63
N LYS A 426 -5.18 24.65 -7.64
CA LYS A 426 -4.44 23.38 -7.64
C LYS A 426 -3.77 23.17 -9.00
N VAL A 427 -2.45 23.11 -9.00
CA VAL A 427 -1.63 22.72 -10.16
C VAL A 427 -1.51 21.20 -10.15
N LEU A 428 -1.75 20.60 -11.26
CA LEU A 428 -1.73 19.17 -11.48
C LEU A 428 -0.38 18.78 -12.11
N SER A 429 0.26 17.72 -11.64
CA SER A 429 1.48 17.17 -12.26
C SER A 429 1.13 15.86 -12.94
N ASP A 430 1.12 15.84 -14.24
CA ASP A 430 1.18 14.58 -14.95
C ASP A 430 2.65 14.18 -15.22
N ASN A 431 2.90 12.96 -15.67
CA ASN A 431 4.27 12.50 -15.97
C ASN A 431 4.66 12.75 -17.43
N VAL A 432 4.00 13.69 -18.10
CA VAL A 432 4.34 14.10 -19.45
C VAL A 432 5.52 15.08 -19.37
N ALA A 433 6.56 14.83 -20.15
CA ALA A 433 7.70 15.75 -20.21
C ALA A 433 7.29 16.98 -21.04
N GLU A 434 6.85 18.01 -20.36
CA GLU A 434 6.40 19.26 -20.96
C GLU A 434 7.40 20.41 -20.70
N GLY A 435 7.27 21.48 -21.45
CA GLY A 435 8.04 22.71 -21.21
C GLY A 435 7.44 23.55 -20.09
N VAL A 436 7.92 24.79 -19.95
CA VAL A 436 7.28 25.77 -19.06
C VAL A 436 5.92 26.15 -19.64
N GLU A 437 4.89 26.01 -18.85
CA GLU A 437 3.52 26.28 -19.23
C GLU A 437 2.90 27.41 -18.40
N ASN A 438 1.78 27.98 -18.86
CA ASN A 438 1.07 29.01 -18.13
C ASN A 438 -0.45 28.92 -18.29
N PHE A 439 -1.15 29.37 -17.27
CA PHE A 439 -2.58 29.65 -17.24
C PHE A 439 -2.80 31.04 -16.61
N SER A 440 -4.03 31.53 -16.58
CA SER A 440 -4.33 32.83 -16.00
C SER A 440 -5.49 32.77 -15.00
N LEU A 441 -5.44 33.63 -13.99
CA LEU A 441 -6.59 33.99 -13.15
C LEU A 441 -7.12 35.34 -13.65
N LYS A 442 -8.38 35.39 -14.04
CA LYS A 442 -9.06 36.60 -14.56
C LYS A 442 -10.03 37.14 -13.54
N LEU A 443 -9.99 38.47 -13.35
CA LEU A 443 -10.95 39.21 -12.53
C LEU A 443 -12.04 39.85 -13.39
N SER A 444 -13.28 39.92 -12.85
CA SER A 444 -14.42 40.53 -13.52
C SER A 444 -15.45 41.05 -12.52
N ASN A 445 -16.43 41.81 -13.01
CA ASN A 445 -17.60 42.29 -12.25
C ASN A 445 -17.28 42.91 -10.88
N PRO A 446 -16.37 43.89 -10.79
CA PRO A 446 -16.07 44.56 -9.54
C PRO A 446 -17.27 45.42 -9.05
N THR A 447 -17.47 45.46 -7.74
CA THR A 447 -18.39 46.40 -7.12
C THR A 447 -17.61 47.46 -6.34
N LYS A 448 -18.00 48.72 -6.46
CA LYS A 448 -17.40 49.87 -5.71
C LYS A 448 -15.89 50.08 -5.94
N ALA A 449 -15.30 49.39 -6.89
CA ALA A 449 -13.91 49.52 -7.32
C ALA A 449 -13.81 49.36 -8.83
N THR A 450 -12.66 49.68 -9.41
CA THR A 450 -12.30 49.41 -10.80
C THR A 450 -11.18 48.35 -10.80
N ILE A 451 -11.09 47.57 -11.88
CA ILE A 451 -9.98 46.63 -12.06
C ILE A 451 -8.89 47.34 -12.87
N ALA A 452 -7.68 47.47 -12.30
CA ALA A 452 -6.52 48.02 -13.00
C ALA A 452 -5.76 46.93 -13.76
N ASP A 453 -5.56 45.77 -13.15
CA ASP A 453 -5.06 44.60 -13.81
C ASP A 453 -6.08 43.44 -13.63
N ALA A 454 -6.61 42.95 -14.74
CA ALA A 454 -7.62 41.93 -14.74
C ALA A 454 -7.05 40.50 -14.81
N THR A 455 -5.73 40.34 -14.91
CA THR A 455 -5.15 39.04 -15.26
C THR A 455 -3.86 38.74 -14.50
N GLY A 456 -3.90 37.79 -13.60
CA GLY A 456 -2.71 37.17 -13.01
C GLY A 456 -2.28 35.93 -13.82
N VAL A 457 -0.99 35.75 -14.05
CA VAL A 457 -0.44 34.59 -14.76
C VAL A 457 0.14 33.60 -13.76
N GLY A 458 -0.33 32.37 -13.78
CA GLY A 458 0.28 31.22 -13.11
C GLY A 458 1.24 30.53 -14.06
N THR A 459 2.45 30.26 -13.62
CA THR A 459 3.47 29.54 -14.40
C THR A 459 3.73 28.19 -13.78
N ILE A 460 3.65 27.14 -14.57
CA ILE A 460 3.97 25.76 -14.22
C ILE A 460 5.32 25.41 -14.82
N ASN A 461 6.30 25.12 -13.97
CA ASN A 461 7.64 24.74 -14.40
C ASN A 461 7.76 23.22 -14.46
N PRO A 462 8.50 22.67 -15.43
CA PRO A 462 8.79 21.25 -15.47
C PRO A 462 9.54 20.79 -14.22
N PRO A 463 9.42 19.51 -13.85
CA PRO A 463 10.10 18.95 -12.69
C PRO A 463 11.62 19.21 -12.74
N GLY A 464 12.19 19.70 -11.63
CA GLY A 464 13.66 19.90 -11.48
C GLY A 464 14.22 21.28 -11.83
N THR A 465 13.40 22.27 -12.19
CA THR A 465 13.90 23.63 -12.46
C THR A 465 13.51 24.62 -11.35
N ALA A 466 14.50 25.21 -10.67
CA ALA A 466 14.29 26.29 -9.70
C ALA A 466 14.48 27.64 -10.39
N GLN A 467 13.51 28.55 -10.29
CA GLN A 467 13.68 29.93 -10.78
C GLN A 467 13.03 30.96 -9.85
N ALA A 468 13.74 32.07 -9.65
CA ALA A 468 13.31 33.20 -8.81
C ALA A 468 12.48 34.22 -9.62
N LEU A 469 11.46 34.81 -9.00
CA LEU A 469 10.53 35.75 -9.61
C LEU A 469 10.93 37.21 -9.40
N ALA A 470 10.69 38.04 -10.43
CA ALA A 470 10.74 39.49 -10.37
C ALA A 470 9.31 40.07 -10.25
N MET A 471 9.12 41.07 -9.36
CA MET A 471 7.84 41.71 -9.08
C MET A 471 7.81 43.16 -9.58
N ALA A 472 6.68 43.59 -10.13
CA ALA A 472 6.37 44.99 -10.44
C ALA A 472 5.24 45.52 -9.52
N ALA A 473 5.27 46.78 -9.12
CA ALA A 473 4.32 47.39 -8.16
C ALA A 473 3.15 48.07 -8.85
N PRO A 474 1.92 48.09 -8.23
CA PRO A 474 0.70 48.63 -8.82
C PRO A 474 0.56 50.18 -8.74
N ALA A 475 -0.34 50.72 -9.56
CA ALA A 475 -0.72 52.12 -9.58
C ALA A 475 -1.90 52.38 -8.62
N ASP A 476 -2.03 53.60 -8.06
CA ASP A 476 -3.02 53.99 -7.06
C ASP A 476 -4.48 53.87 -7.55
N GLY A 477 -5.35 53.24 -6.75
CA GLY A 477 -6.80 53.21 -6.95
C GLY A 477 -7.39 51.94 -7.59
N ALA A 478 -6.65 50.82 -7.68
CA ALA A 478 -7.01 49.66 -8.46
C ALA A 478 -6.98 48.32 -7.70
N VAL A 479 -7.69 47.31 -8.24
CA VAL A 479 -7.56 45.88 -7.85
C VAL A 479 -6.47 45.28 -8.72
N ASP A 480 -5.53 44.59 -8.10
CA ASP A 480 -4.38 43.97 -8.81
C ASP A 480 -4.17 42.49 -8.43
N VAL A 481 -3.65 41.68 -9.33
CA VAL A 481 -3.41 40.26 -9.12
C VAL A 481 -1.90 39.94 -9.14
N TRP A 482 -1.41 39.37 -8.06
CA TRP A 482 -0.01 38.95 -7.93
C TRP A 482 0.13 37.42 -7.90
N THR A 483 1.10 36.86 -8.57
CA THR A 483 1.36 35.42 -8.63
C THR A 483 2.68 35.04 -7.97
N HIS A 484 2.68 33.86 -7.34
CA HIS A 484 3.90 33.15 -6.96
C HIS A 484 4.10 31.96 -7.89
N ALA A 485 5.32 31.76 -8.39
CA ALA A 485 5.65 30.57 -9.15
C ALA A 485 5.67 29.35 -8.25
N VAL A 486 5.13 28.26 -8.76
CA VAL A 486 5.14 26.96 -8.11
C VAL A 486 6.22 26.11 -8.75
N THR A 487 7.18 25.63 -7.97
CA THR A 487 8.22 24.69 -8.42
C THR A 487 7.84 23.29 -7.96
N GLN A 488 7.71 22.39 -8.90
CA GLN A 488 7.61 20.96 -8.58
C GLN A 488 9.03 20.45 -8.26
N GLN A 489 9.25 19.97 -7.04
CA GLN A 489 10.51 19.32 -6.69
C GLN A 489 10.42 17.83 -7.02
N THR A 490 11.07 17.42 -8.10
CA THR A 490 11.52 16.04 -8.29
C THR A 490 13.04 16.03 -8.19
N GLU A 491 13.59 15.44 -7.15
CA GLU A 491 15.03 15.20 -7.10
C GLU A 491 15.42 14.12 -8.11
N ALA A 492 16.17 14.50 -9.12
CA ALA A 492 16.79 13.57 -10.06
C ALA A 492 18.00 12.91 -9.39
N VAL A 493 17.87 11.63 -9.02
CA VAL A 493 19.01 10.81 -8.59
C VAL A 493 19.67 10.22 -9.83
N THR A 494 20.82 10.75 -10.21
CA THR A 494 21.74 10.06 -11.13
C THR A 494 22.53 9.01 -10.35
N ALA A 495 22.10 7.77 -10.42
CA ALA A 495 22.87 6.63 -9.93
C ALA A 495 23.79 6.14 -11.05
N SER A 496 25.11 6.32 -10.88
CA SER A 496 26.10 5.57 -11.65
C SER A 496 26.18 4.16 -11.09
N ALA A 497 25.89 3.14 -11.91
CA ALA A 497 26.03 1.75 -11.55
C ALA A 497 27.52 1.37 -11.37
N PRO A 498 27.90 0.65 -10.31
CA PRO A 498 29.21 0.03 -10.26
C PRO A 498 29.22 -1.26 -11.10
N GLU A 499 30.24 -1.37 -11.93
CA GLU A 499 30.56 -2.53 -12.76
C GLU A 499 30.94 -3.73 -11.87
N ILE A 500 30.17 -4.83 -11.95
CA ILE A 500 30.49 -6.06 -11.21
C ILE A 500 31.31 -6.99 -12.08
N ALA A 501 32.55 -7.25 -11.68
CA ALA A 501 33.40 -8.25 -12.28
C ALA A 501 32.93 -9.68 -11.92
N PRO A 502 33.09 -10.68 -12.82
CA PRO A 502 32.61 -12.04 -12.58
C PRO A 502 33.50 -12.79 -11.58
N VAL A 503 32.90 -13.36 -10.55
CA VAL A 503 33.58 -14.28 -9.62
C VAL A 503 33.42 -15.71 -10.12
N ALA A 504 34.55 -16.40 -10.22
CA ALA A 504 34.66 -17.78 -10.68
C ALA A 504 34.05 -18.79 -9.68
N THR A 505 33.24 -19.69 -10.22
CA THR A 505 32.73 -20.87 -9.52
C THR A 505 33.78 -21.97 -9.46
N THR A 506 34.15 -22.46 -8.28
CA THR A 506 34.52 -23.88 -8.06
C THR A 506 34.57 -24.24 -6.56
N ALA A 507 34.07 -25.44 -6.26
CA ALA A 507 34.34 -26.28 -5.09
C ALA A 507 33.64 -25.96 -3.76
N ALA A 508 32.34 -26.28 -3.66
CA ALA A 508 31.69 -26.55 -2.37
C ALA A 508 30.61 -27.68 -2.41
N ALA A 509 30.44 -28.33 -3.56
CA ALA A 509 29.37 -29.35 -3.71
C ALA A 509 29.75 -30.78 -3.21
N ALA A 510 30.97 -31.01 -2.77
CA ALA A 510 31.45 -32.33 -2.43
C ALA A 510 31.48 -32.67 -0.92
N GLU A 511 31.30 -31.70 -0.04
CA GLU A 511 31.45 -31.93 1.41
C GLU A 511 30.13 -32.12 2.17
N LEU A 512 29.00 -31.72 1.60
CA LEU A 512 27.67 -31.85 2.22
C LEU A 512 27.01 -33.23 2.09
N ALA A 513 27.46 -34.04 1.14
CA ALA A 513 26.96 -35.42 0.97
C ALA A 513 27.44 -36.42 2.05
N ALA A 514 28.38 -36.02 2.89
CA ALA A 514 28.96 -36.89 3.93
C ALA A 514 28.27 -36.82 5.29
N LEU A 515 27.33 -35.87 5.51
CA LEU A 515 26.68 -35.64 6.81
C LEU A 515 25.24 -36.13 6.89
N GLY A 516 24.65 -36.69 5.83
CA GLY A 516 23.37 -37.41 5.90
C GLY A 516 22.19 -36.55 6.37
N ILE A 517 22.23 -35.25 6.15
CA ILE A 517 21.08 -34.37 6.42
C ILE A 517 20.37 -34.15 5.09
N ASP A 518 19.40 -35.01 4.82
CA ASP A 518 18.42 -34.78 3.77
C ASP A 518 17.64 -33.49 4.07
N HIS A 519 17.40 -32.71 3.05
CA HIS A 519 16.55 -31.52 3.11
C HIS A 519 15.28 -31.82 3.89
N LEU A 520 15.02 -31.05 4.95
CA LEU A 520 13.69 -30.99 5.56
C LEU A 520 12.73 -30.47 4.49
N ASP A 521 12.00 -31.41 3.87
CA ASP A 521 11.01 -31.11 2.86
C ASP A 521 9.79 -30.49 3.56
N TYR A 522 9.69 -29.18 3.50
CA TYR A 522 8.56 -28.39 4.00
C TYR A 522 7.21 -28.88 3.43
N ASN A 523 7.26 -29.62 2.31
CA ASN A 523 6.09 -30.14 1.61
C ASN A 523 5.46 -31.38 2.27
N GLN A 524 6.13 -32.11 3.16
CA GLN A 524 5.53 -33.32 3.75
C GLN A 524 4.57 -33.05 4.91
N ALA A 525 4.67 -31.90 5.57
CA ALA A 525 3.74 -31.53 6.64
C ALA A 525 2.36 -31.09 6.12
N TYR A 526 2.30 -30.59 4.88
CA TYR A 526 1.08 -30.02 4.29
C TYR A 526 0.07 -31.07 3.80
N TYR A 527 0.53 -32.29 3.47
CA TYR A 527 -0.34 -33.33 2.86
C TYR A 527 -0.83 -34.42 3.82
N MET A 528 -0.47 -34.40 5.11
CA MET A 528 -0.87 -35.47 6.04
C MET A 528 -2.11 -35.20 6.87
N THR A 529 -2.76 -34.04 6.73
CA THR A 529 -3.97 -33.69 7.53
C THR A 529 -5.28 -33.71 6.74
N GLU A 530 -5.30 -33.95 5.43
CA GLU A 530 -6.53 -34.01 4.63
C GLU A 530 -7.01 -35.46 4.33
N GLY A 531 -6.69 -36.42 5.16
CA GLY A 531 -7.07 -37.83 4.94
C GLY A 531 -7.45 -38.61 6.19
N ALA A 532 -8.41 -38.12 6.99
CA ALA A 532 -9.12 -38.95 7.96
C ALA A 532 -10.53 -38.41 8.23
#